data_b0c3e461ac869da0bf97fa486a1b6077
#
_entry.id   b0c3e461ac869da0bf97fa486a1b6077
#
_cell.length_a   1.000
_cell.length_b   1.000
_cell.length_c   1.000
_cell.angle_alpha   90.00
_cell.angle_beta   90.00
_cell.angle_gamma   90.00
#
_symmetry.space_group_name_H-M   'P 1'
#
loop_
_entity.id
_entity.type
_entity.pdbx_description
1 polymer ?
#
loop_
_entity_poly.entity_id
_entity_poly.type
_entity_poly.pdbx_seq_one_letter_code
_entity_poly.pdbx_strand_id
1 'polypeptide(L)'
;SSSAASDVYKRQPIMLIAALCIKLYDHGPVFFKQKRLTIGGKEFYVYKFRSMIVDAEKDGVARLATKNDSRITPVGKVIRATRIDELPQLLNIFKGDMSVVGPRPERPEIAKEYEESIPEFAYRLKVKAGLTGYAQIYGKYNTTAYDKLKLDLMYIESYSILEDLKLILATFKIVFTKES
;
A
#
# COMPACT_ATOMS: atom_id res chain seq x y z
N SER A 1 24.74 -11.12 -0.57
CA SER A 1 24.40 -10.09 0.44
C SER A 1 24.75 -8.66 0.03
N SER A 2 25.66 -8.42 -0.93
CA SER A 2 26.06 -7.05 -1.32
C SER A 2 25.06 -6.33 -2.25
N SER A 3 24.26 -7.04 -3.04
CA SER A 3 23.31 -6.43 -3.98
C SER A 3 22.12 -5.77 -3.28
N ALA A 4 21.55 -6.40 -2.25
CA ALA A 4 20.44 -5.84 -1.49
C ALA A 4 20.84 -4.55 -0.74
N ALA A 5 22.03 -4.49 -0.18
CA ALA A 5 22.57 -3.28 0.45
C ALA A 5 22.73 -2.15 -0.59
N SER A 6 23.30 -2.46 -1.78
CA SER A 6 23.47 -1.49 -2.87
C SER A 6 22.13 -0.90 -3.34
N ASP A 7 21.05 -1.70 -3.41
CA ASP A 7 19.72 -1.21 -3.81
C ASP A 7 19.07 -0.32 -2.75
N VAL A 8 19.30 -0.57 -1.48
CA VAL A 8 18.87 0.31 -0.39
C VAL A 8 19.57 1.67 -0.49
N TYR A 9 20.87 1.70 -0.73
CA TYR A 9 21.61 2.97 -0.88
C TYR A 9 21.16 3.78 -2.11
N LYS A 10 20.83 3.14 -3.23
CA LYS A 10 20.34 3.82 -4.43
C LYS A 10 18.95 4.45 -4.27
N ARG A 11 18.11 3.92 -3.37
CA ARG A 11 16.76 4.44 -3.12
C ARG A 11 16.72 5.54 -2.07
N GLN A 12 17.74 5.66 -1.23
CA GLN A 12 17.82 6.73 -0.23
C GLN A 12 17.76 8.15 -0.83
N PRO A 13 18.47 8.48 -1.93
CA PRO A 13 18.37 9.80 -2.55
C PRO A 13 16.95 10.13 -3.02
N ILE A 14 16.22 9.15 -3.59
CA ILE A 14 14.84 9.34 -4.07
C ILE A 14 13.91 9.64 -2.90
N MET A 15 14.05 8.91 -1.79
CA MET A 15 13.25 9.15 -0.59
C MET A 15 13.54 10.52 0.03
N LEU A 16 14.82 10.94 0.03
CA LEU A 16 15.23 12.25 0.54
C LEU A 16 14.66 13.39 -0.33
N ILE A 17 14.74 13.25 -1.66
CA ILE A 17 14.17 14.22 -2.59
C ILE A 17 12.65 14.32 -2.39
N ALA A 18 11.95 13.19 -2.31
CA ALA A 18 10.50 13.18 -2.06
C ALA A 18 10.16 13.86 -0.72
N ALA A 19 10.90 13.55 0.34
CA ALA A 19 10.73 14.18 1.65
C ALA A 19 10.92 15.70 1.60
N LEU A 20 11.98 16.15 0.90
CA LEU A 20 12.26 17.57 0.74
C LEU A 20 11.17 18.29 -0.06
N CYS A 21 10.72 17.72 -1.18
CA CYS A 21 9.64 18.28 -1.99
C CYS A 21 8.33 18.41 -1.19
N ILE A 22 7.97 17.41 -0.39
CA ILE A 22 6.78 17.45 0.46
C ILE A 22 6.94 18.56 1.52
N LYS A 23 8.12 18.63 2.15
CA LYS A 23 8.38 19.61 3.21
C LYS A 23 8.38 21.05 2.70
N LEU A 24 8.93 21.29 1.52
CA LEU A 24 8.98 22.61 0.90
C LEU A 24 7.62 23.07 0.34
N TYR A 25 6.74 22.14 -0.01
CA TYR A 25 5.44 22.48 -0.60
C TYR A 25 4.51 23.21 0.40
N ASP A 26 4.35 22.68 1.60
CA ASP A 26 3.40 23.23 2.59
C ASP A 26 3.91 23.19 4.05
N HIS A 27 5.20 22.92 4.25
CA HIS A 27 5.89 22.87 5.54
C HIS A 27 5.32 21.86 6.55
N GLY A 28 4.33 21.04 6.12
CA GLY A 28 3.69 20.02 6.95
C GLY A 28 4.56 18.77 7.20
N PRO A 29 4.02 17.73 7.84
CA PRO A 29 4.72 16.48 8.08
C PRO A 29 5.03 15.75 6.78
N VAL A 30 6.23 15.16 6.69
CA VAL A 30 6.68 14.38 5.51
C VAL A 30 6.00 13.03 5.45
N PHE A 31 5.83 12.39 6.61
CA PHE A 31 5.24 11.06 6.72
C PHE A 31 3.78 11.12 7.14
N PHE A 32 3.01 10.20 6.58
CA PHE A 32 1.64 9.90 6.94
C PHE A 32 1.58 8.51 7.56
N LYS A 33 0.81 8.36 8.63
CA LYS A 33 0.58 7.09 9.32
C LYS A 33 -0.91 6.79 9.33
N GLN A 34 -1.28 5.55 9.05
CA GLN A 34 -2.67 5.13 9.05
C GLN A 34 -2.79 3.73 9.64
N LYS A 35 -3.78 3.52 10.50
CA LYS A 35 -4.08 2.18 11.03
C LYS A 35 -4.54 1.25 9.92
N ARG A 36 -4.04 0.03 9.97
CA ARG A 36 -4.35 -1.06 9.04
C ARG A 36 -4.37 -2.39 9.78
N LEU A 37 -5.01 -3.39 9.15
CA LEU A 37 -5.06 -4.75 9.66
C LEU A 37 -4.00 -5.62 8.97
N THR A 38 -3.43 -6.55 9.73
CA THR A 38 -2.53 -7.60 9.26
C THR A 38 -2.98 -8.95 9.81
N ILE A 39 -2.14 -9.97 9.74
CA ILE A 39 -2.44 -11.34 10.18
C ILE A 39 -3.13 -11.37 11.54
N GLY A 40 -4.18 -12.20 11.66
CA GLY A 40 -4.96 -12.36 12.88
C GLY A 40 -5.79 -11.15 13.29
N GLY A 41 -6.00 -10.18 12.39
CA GLY A 41 -6.73 -8.94 12.69
C GLY A 41 -5.94 -7.94 13.54
N LYS A 42 -4.63 -8.13 13.69
CA LYS A 42 -3.77 -7.22 14.44
C LYS A 42 -3.70 -5.86 13.76
N GLU A 43 -3.91 -4.79 14.52
CA GLU A 43 -3.72 -3.42 14.04
C GLU A 43 -2.23 -3.04 14.02
N PHE A 44 -1.81 -2.32 12.98
CA PHE A 44 -0.51 -1.68 12.89
C PHE A 44 -0.61 -0.35 12.14
N TYR A 45 0.43 0.48 12.21
CA TYR A 45 0.49 1.73 11.47
C TYR A 45 1.32 1.55 10.20
N VAL A 46 0.66 1.65 9.03
CA VAL A 46 1.35 1.72 7.75
C VAL A 46 2.01 3.09 7.61
N TYR A 47 3.28 3.12 7.16
CA TYR A 47 4.01 4.34 6.88
C TYR A 47 3.97 4.68 5.39
N LYS A 48 3.66 5.92 5.06
CA LYS A 48 3.68 6.44 3.69
C LYS A 48 4.27 7.84 3.67
N PHE A 49 4.76 8.28 2.52
CA PHE A 49 4.92 9.71 2.30
C PHE A 49 3.56 10.38 2.19
N ARG A 50 3.44 11.57 2.77
CA ARG A 50 2.22 12.35 2.69
C ARG A 50 2.00 12.86 1.27
N SER A 51 0.91 12.46 0.65
CA SER A 51 0.53 12.82 -0.71
C SER A 51 -0.71 13.73 -0.78
N MET A 52 -1.32 14.00 0.38
CA MET A 52 -2.50 14.85 0.51
C MET A 52 -2.21 16.04 1.43
N ILE A 53 -3.06 17.06 1.37
CA ILE A 53 -3.03 18.21 2.29
C ILE A 53 -3.11 17.75 3.75
N VAL A 54 -2.60 18.56 4.69
CA VAL A 54 -2.50 18.18 6.11
C VAL A 54 -3.85 17.75 6.70
N ASP A 55 -4.92 18.46 6.36
CA ASP A 55 -6.27 18.25 6.91
C ASP A 55 -7.19 17.44 5.97
N ALA A 56 -6.63 16.52 5.17
CA ALA A 56 -7.38 15.77 4.16
C ALA A 56 -8.56 14.94 4.71
N GLU A 57 -8.51 14.52 5.97
CA GLU A 57 -9.58 13.78 6.69
C GLU A 57 -9.96 14.49 8.01
N LYS A 58 -10.05 15.82 7.99
CA LYS A 58 -10.36 16.64 9.18
C LYS A 58 -11.72 16.32 9.80
N ASP A 59 -12.65 15.82 9.01
CA ASP A 59 -13.98 15.36 9.46
C ASP A 59 -13.97 13.97 10.10
N GLY A 60 -12.80 13.31 10.18
CA GLY A 60 -12.66 11.96 10.76
C GLY A 60 -13.29 10.83 9.93
N VAL A 61 -13.86 11.14 8.75
CA VAL A 61 -14.51 10.13 7.91
C VAL A 61 -13.48 9.44 7.01
N ALA A 62 -13.44 8.11 7.10
CA ALA A 62 -12.61 7.27 6.26
C ALA A 62 -13.12 7.28 4.81
N ARG A 63 -12.41 7.93 3.90
CA ARG A 63 -12.78 7.97 2.48
C ARG A 63 -11.68 7.38 1.61
N LEU A 64 -12.08 6.58 0.62
CA LEU A 64 -11.17 6.16 -0.43
C LEU A 64 -10.87 7.35 -1.35
N ALA A 65 -9.60 7.48 -1.77
CA ALA A 65 -9.22 8.51 -2.73
C ALA A 65 -9.87 8.25 -4.09
N THR A 66 -10.42 9.29 -4.71
CA THR A 66 -10.98 9.23 -6.07
C THR A 66 -9.93 9.58 -7.12
N LYS A 67 -10.24 9.35 -8.42
CA LYS A 67 -9.28 9.60 -9.52
C LYS A 67 -8.83 11.07 -9.58
N ASN A 68 -9.73 12.00 -9.27
CA ASN A 68 -9.46 13.45 -9.28
C ASN A 68 -9.68 14.10 -7.91
N ASP A 69 -9.16 13.45 -6.86
CA ASP A 69 -9.32 13.91 -5.49
C ASP A 69 -8.58 15.23 -5.26
N SER A 70 -9.32 16.29 -4.96
CA SER A 70 -8.78 17.65 -4.73
C SER A 70 -7.86 17.74 -3.52
N ARG A 71 -7.90 16.74 -2.61
CA ARG A 71 -7.02 16.68 -1.45
C ARG A 71 -5.58 16.29 -1.80
N ILE A 72 -5.34 15.76 -3.01
CA ILE A 72 -4.00 15.32 -3.45
C ILE A 72 -3.19 16.54 -3.87
N THR A 73 -2.02 16.74 -3.25
CA THR A 73 -1.10 17.83 -3.59
C THR A 73 -0.44 17.60 -4.96
N PRO A 74 0.09 18.64 -5.64
CA PRO A 74 0.86 18.46 -6.88
C PRO A 74 2.04 17.49 -6.72
N VAL A 75 2.80 17.61 -5.62
CA VAL A 75 3.87 16.65 -5.26
C VAL A 75 3.27 15.26 -5.05
N GLY A 76 2.13 15.19 -4.35
CA GLY A 76 1.38 13.97 -4.09
C GLY A 76 0.98 13.24 -5.37
N LYS A 77 0.57 13.95 -6.42
CA LYS A 77 0.25 13.35 -7.73
C LYS A 77 1.43 12.60 -8.32
N VAL A 78 2.63 13.20 -8.27
CA VAL A 78 3.85 12.60 -8.80
C VAL A 78 4.27 11.36 -7.99
N ILE A 79 4.36 11.47 -6.67
CA ILE A 79 4.82 10.35 -5.81
C ILE A 79 3.83 9.18 -5.79
N ARG A 80 2.51 9.43 -5.95
CA ARG A 80 1.49 8.38 -6.10
C ARG A 80 1.57 7.70 -7.47
N ALA A 81 1.75 8.49 -8.52
CA ALA A 81 1.89 7.97 -9.88
C ALA A 81 3.10 7.03 -10.04
N THR A 82 4.17 7.30 -9.30
CA THR A 82 5.42 6.49 -9.28
C THR A 82 5.48 5.49 -8.14
N ARG A 83 4.44 5.42 -7.29
CA ARG A 83 4.38 4.61 -6.06
C ARG A 83 5.52 4.88 -5.06
N ILE A 84 6.22 5.99 -5.19
CA ILE A 84 7.25 6.44 -4.24
C ILE A 84 6.64 6.68 -2.86
N ASP A 85 5.37 7.10 -2.79
CA ASP A 85 4.64 7.30 -1.54
C ASP A 85 4.55 6.04 -0.67
N GLU A 86 4.66 4.86 -1.25
CA GLU A 86 4.60 3.58 -0.53
C GLU A 86 5.96 3.05 -0.07
N LEU A 87 7.09 3.66 -0.48
CA LEU A 87 8.44 3.21 -0.08
C LEU A 87 8.67 3.16 1.44
N PRO A 88 8.11 4.06 2.28
CA PRO A 88 8.26 3.96 3.73
C PRO A 88 7.67 2.68 4.33
N GLN A 89 6.79 1.96 3.63
CA GLN A 89 6.26 0.66 4.08
C GLN A 89 7.35 -0.43 4.15
N LEU A 90 8.50 -0.23 3.52
CA LEU A 90 9.67 -1.12 3.72
C LEU A 90 10.08 -1.19 5.20
N LEU A 91 9.85 -0.12 5.99
CA LEU A 91 10.04 -0.15 7.44
C LEU A 91 9.03 -1.07 8.14
N ASN A 92 7.79 -1.15 7.65
CA ASN A 92 6.80 -2.09 8.19
C ASN A 92 7.18 -3.54 7.89
N ILE A 93 7.73 -3.79 6.69
CA ILE A 93 8.22 -5.13 6.32
C ILE A 93 9.41 -5.51 7.20
N PHE A 94 10.36 -4.60 7.38
CA PHE A 94 11.53 -4.81 8.23
C PHE A 94 11.15 -5.08 9.70
N LYS A 95 10.14 -4.38 10.23
CA LYS A 95 9.59 -4.60 11.57
C LYS A 95 8.78 -5.90 11.70
N GLY A 96 8.45 -6.55 10.59
CA GLY A 96 7.64 -7.76 10.57
C GLY A 96 6.12 -7.54 10.64
N ASP A 97 5.65 -6.29 10.57
CA ASP A 97 4.22 -5.95 10.52
C ASP A 97 3.58 -6.38 9.20
N MET A 98 4.36 -6.33 8.11
CA MET A 98 3.95 -6.67 6.74
C MET A 98 4.90 -7.67 6.10
N SER A 99 4.44 -8.28 5.02
CA SER A 99 5.25 -9.02 4.04
C SER A 99 5.46 -8.18 2.77
N VAL A 100 6.39 -8.59 1.90
CA VAL A 100 6.52 -8.02 0.55
C VAL A 100 5.28 -8.37 -0.26
N VAL A 101 4.86 -9.63 -0.23
CA VAL A 101 3.70 -10.15 -0.95
C VAL A 101 2.60 -10.56 0.03
N GLY A 102 1.35 -10.26 -0.30
CA GLY A 102 0.18 -10.60 0.51
C GLY A 102 -1.02 -9.71 0.20
N PRO A 103 -2.16 -9.97 0.86
CA PRO A 103 -3.35 -9.13 0.76
C PRO A 103 -3.05 -7.66 1.13
N ARG A 104 -3.60 -6.72 0.36
CA ARG A 104 -3.43 -5.29 0.68
C ARG A 104 -4.04 -4.98 2.05
N PRO A 105 -3.33 -4.33 2.97
CA PRO A 105 -3.85 -4.02 4.30
C PRO A 105 -5.02 -3.03 4.20
N GLU A 106 -6.18 -3.41 4.77
CA GLU A 106 -7.37 -2.55 4.83
C GLU A 106 -7.42 -1.75 6.14
N ARG A 107 -8.18 -0.65 6.12
CA ARG A 107 -8.52 0.12 7.33
C ARG A 107 -9.48 -0.68 8.18
N PRO A 108 -9.36 -0.67 9.54
CA PRO A 108 -10.26 -1.42 10.41
C PRO A 108 -11.73 -1.11 10.16
N GLU A 109 -12.07 0.18 9.95
CA GLU A 109 -13.44 0.64 9.72
C GLU A 109 -14.01 0.08 8.40
N ILE A 110 -13.21 0.11 7.33
CA ILE A 110 -13.60 -0.41 6.00
C ILE A 110 -13.67 -1.94 6.01
N ALA A 111 -12.75 -2.61 6.70
CA ALA A 111 -12.78 -4.06 6.82
C ALA A 111 -14.05 -4.52 7.53
N LYS A 112 -14.44 -3.83 8.61
CA LYS A 112 -15.69 -4.12 9.34
C LYS A 112 -16.92 -3.94 8.45
N GLU A 113 -17.01 -2.85 7.70
CA GLU A 113 -18.10 -2.61 6.74
C GLU A 113 -18.19 -3.74 5.69
N TYR A 114 -17.04 -4.21 5.19
CA TYR A 114 -17.03 -5.31 4.24
C TYR A 114 -17.41 -6.64 4.89
N GLU A 115 -17.01 -6.92 6.13
CA GLU A 115 -17.35 -8.13 6.86
C GLU A 115 -18.85 -8.20 7.19
N GLU A 116 -19.56 -7.08 7.37
CA GLU A 116 -21.02 -7.05 7.54
C GLU A 116 -21.76 -7.60 6.32
N SER A 117 -21.25 -7.36 5.11
CA SER A 117 -21.86 -7.84 3.85
C SER A 117 -21.22 -9.11 3.30
N ILE A 118 -19.96 -9.38 3.66
CA ILE A 118 -19.15 -10.51 3.21
C ILE A 118 -18.38 -11.05 4.42
N PRO A 119 -18.99 -11.93 5.24
CA PRO A 119 -18.33 -12.45 6.47
C PRO A 119 -16.99 -13.12 6.19
N GLU A 120 -16.82 -13.73 5.01
CA GLU A 120 -15.59 -14.37 4.57
C GLU A 120 -14.45 -13.38 4.32
N PHE A 121 -14.71 -12.05 4.32
CA PHE A 121 -13.69 -11.04 4.09
C PHE A 121 -12.57 -11.11 5.14
N ALA A 122 -12.87 -11.58 6.35
CA ALA A 122 -11.89 -11.84 7.41
C ALA A 122 -10.84 -12.91 7.03
N TYR A 123 -11.13 -13.83 6.08
CA TYR A 123 -10.18 -14.90 5.70
C TYR A 123 -8.89 -14.38 5.11
N ARG A 124 -8.89 -13.18 4.54
CA ARG A 124 -7.67 -12.51 4.05
C ARG A 124 -6.65 -12.21 5.16
N LEU A 125 -7.08 -12.21 6.43
CA LEU A 125 -6.24 -12.00 7.61
C LEU A 125 -5.56 -13.30 8.09
N LYS A 126 -5.66 -14.41 7.35
CA LYS A 126 -4.91 -15.64 7.64
C LYS A 126 -3.41 -15.53 7.36
N VAL A 127 -3.00 -14.55 6.56
CA VAL A 127 -1.61 -14.24 6.22
C VAL A 127 -1.27 -12.79 6.52
N LYS A 128 0.03 -12.45 6.54
CA LYS A 128 0.47 -11.07 6.70
C LYS A 128 0.00 -10.20 5.53
N ALA A 129 -0.36 -8.97 5.83
CA ALA A 129 -0.61 -7.96 4.81
C ALA A 129 0.64 -7.73 3.95
N GLY A 130 0.45 -7.53 2.63
CA GLY A 130 1.51 -7.35 1.65
C GLY A 130 1.61 -5.92 1.10
N LEU A 131 2.81 -5.53 0.70
CA LEU A 131 3.05 -4.33 -0.09
C LEU A 131 2.51 -4.51 -1.52
N THR A 132 2.66 -5.70 -2.08
CA THR A 132 2.05 -6.14 -3.34
C THR A 132 1.30 -7.46 -3.17
N GLY A 133 0.52 -7.87 -4.17
CA GLY A 133 -0.24 -9.12 -4.18
C GLY A 133 -1.19 -9.20 -5.36
N TYR A 134 -1.97 -10.28 -5.45
CA TYR A 134 -2.89 -10.52 -6.58
C TYR A 134 -3.86 -9.37 -6.79
N ALA A 135 -4.50 -8.87 -5.73
CA ALA A 135 -5.47 -7.79 -5.84
C ALA A 135 -4.84 -6.45 -6.30
N GLN A 136 -3.55 -6.21 -5.99
CA GLN A 136 -2.83 -5.01 -6.45
C GLN A 136 -2.36 -5.10 -7.90
N ILE A 137 -2.12 -6.32 -8.41
CA ILE A 137 -1.61 -6.58 -9.77
C ILE A 137 -2.76 -6.74 -10.75
N TYR A 138 -3.74 -7.56 -10.41
CA TYR A 138 -4.84 -7.94 -11.30
C TYR A 138 -6.14 -7.19 -11.04
N GLY A 139 -6.26 -6.54 -9.87
CA GLY A 139 -7.40 -5.70 -9.54
C GLY A 139 -7.40 -4.41 -10.37
N LYS A 140 -8.60 -3.97 -10.75
CA LYS A 140 -8.84 -2.68 -11.43
C LYS A 140 -9.42 -1.67 -10.44
N TYR A 141 -9.54 -0.42 -10.85
CA TYR A 141 -10.13 0.64 -10.04
C TYR A 141 -11.56 0.34 -9.57
N ASN A 142 -12.34 -0.35 -10.38
CA ASN A 142 -13.73 -0.76 -10.12
C ASN A 142 -13.86 -2.18 -9.52
N THR A 143 -12.76 -2.80 -9.08
CA THR A 143 -12.79 -4.13 -8.46
C THR A 143 -13.57 -4.07 -7.15
N THR A 144 -14.62 -4.89 -7.04
CA THR A 144 -15.47 -4.96 -5.84
C THR A 144 -14.72 -5.54 -4.64
N ALA A 145 -15.26 -5.36 -3.42
CA ALA A 145 -14.69 -6.00 -2.22
C ALA A 145 -14.66 -7.52 -2.35
N TYR A 146 -15.69 -8.11 -2.96
CA TYR A 146 -15.80 -9.54 -3.20
C TYR A 146 -14.73 -10.05 -4.19
N ASP A 147 -14.50 -9.32 -5.28
CA ASP A 147 -13.45 -9.71 -6.25
C ASP A 147 -12.04 -9.54 -5.68
N LYS A 148 -11.82 -8.51 -4.86
CA LYS A 148 -10.56 -8.38 -4.10
C LYS A 148 -10.34 -9.57 -3.18
N LEU A 149 -11.39 -9.99 -2.45
CA LEU A 149 -11.34 -11.16 -1.59
C LEU A 149 -10.97 -12.40 -2.37
N LYS A 150 -11.61 -12.66 -3.53
CA LYS A 150 -11.27 -13.81 -4.39
C LYS A 150 -9.78 -13.82 -4.77
N LEU A 151 -9.25 -12.68 -5.21
CA LEU A 151 -7.85 -12.55 -5.57
C LEU A 151 -6.92 -12.80 -4.36
N ASP A 152 -7.29 -12.29 -3.19
CA ASP A 152 -6.53 -12.52 -1.96
C ASP A 152 -6.57 -13.99 -1.52
N LEU A 153 -7.73 -14.66 -1.67
CA LEU A 153 -7.87 -16.09 -1.36
C LEU A 153 -7.07 -16.96 -2.33
N MET A 154 -7.07 -16.63 -3.62
CA MET A 154 -6.22 -17.33 -4.62
C MET A 154 -4.74 -17.28 -4.21
N TYR A 155 -4.25 -16.13 -3.73
CA TYR A 155 -2.89 -16.02 -3.22
C TYR A 155 -2.67 -16.90 -1.97
N ILE A 156 -3.61 -16.88 -1.02
CA ILE A 156 -3.50 -17.66 0.22
C ILE A 156 -3.46 -19.17 -0.07
N GLU A 157 -4.24 -19.64 -1.06
CA GLU A 157 -4.28 -21.03 -1.46
C GLU A 157 -3.03 -21.48 -2.23
N SER A 158 -2.44 -20.57 -3.03
CA SER A 158 -1.27 -20.85 -3.88
C SER A 158 0.06 -20.37 -3.26
N TYR A 159 0.05 -19.98 -2.00
CA TYR A 159 1.20 -19.41 -1.29
C TYR A 159 2.48 -20.24 -1.48
N SER A 160 3.47 -19.65 -2.11
CA SER A 160 4.80 -20.24 -2.29
C SER A 160 5.85 -19.16 -2.62
N ILE A 161 7.12 -19.46 -2.36
CA ILE A 161 8.25 -18.57 -2.69
C ILE A 161 8.28 -18.26 -4.20
N LEU A 162 7.97 -19.23 -5.04
CA LEU A 162 7.95 -19.04 -6.50
C LEU A 162 6.84 -18.07 -6.91
N GLU A 163 5.67 -18.17 -6.29
CA GLU A 163 4.56 -17.27 -6.55
C GLU A 163 4.87 -15.85 -6.08
N ASP A 164 5.48 -15.71 -4.90
CA ASP A 164 5.95 -14.42 -4.42
C ASP A 164 6.93 -13.75 -5.40
N LEU A 165 7.90 -14.50 -5.93
CA LEU A 165 8.84 -13.97 -6.91
C LEU A 165 8.14 -13.52 -8.21
N LYS A 166 7.18 -14.29 -8.71
CA LYS A 166 6.37 -13.89 -9.89
C LYS A 166 5.62 -12.59 -9.64
N LEU A 167 4.96 -12.45 -8.49
CA LEU A 167 4.21 -11.26 -8.13
C LEU A 167 5.12 -10.04 -7.94
N ILE A 168 6.31 -10.21 -7.38
CA ILE A 168 7.30 -9.15 -7.28
C ILE A 168 7.73 -8.68 -8.68
N LEU A 169 8.05 -9.60 -9.58
CA LEU A 169 8.43 -9.27 -10.97
C LEU A 169 7.29 -8.59 -11.73
N ALA A 170 6.05 -9.08 -11.59
CA ALA A 170 4.87 -8.47 -12.18
C ALA A 170 4.64 -7.04 -11.65
N THR A 171 4.88 -6.81 -10.36
CA THR A 171 4.80 -5.47 -9.74
C THR A 171 5.79 -4.51 -10.37
N PHE A 172 7.06 -4.94 -10.54
CA PHE A 172 8.06 -4.12 -11.23
C PHE A 172 7.61 -3.78 -12.65
N LYS A 173 7.12 -4.76 -13.40
CA LYS A 173 6.61 -4.53 -14.76
C LYS A 173 5.53 -3.45 -14.76
N ILE A 174 4.53 -3.52 -13.88
CA ILE A 174 3.44 -2.53 -13.81
C ILE A 174 3.95 -1.13 -13.46
N VAL A 175 4.91 -1.02 -12.53
CA VAL A 175 5.47 0.28 -12.12
C VAL A 175 6.25 0.93 -13.26
N PHE A 176 6.98 0.15 -14.07
CA PHE A 176 7.81 0.66 -15.16
C PHE A 176 7.10 0.71 -16.53
N THR A 177 6.04 -0.06 -16.72
CA THR A 177 5.29 -0.13 -18.00
C THR A 177 3.99 0.66 -17.89
N LYS A 178 3.96 1.78 -17.19
CA LYS A 178 2.77 2.58 -16.99
C LYS A 178 2.12 2.89 -18.33
N GLU A 179 1.16 2.06 -18.71
CA GLU A 179 0.19 2.43 -19.71
C GLU A 179 -0.74 3.47 -19.10
N SER A 180 -0.82 4.55 -19.81
CA SER A 180 -1.58 5.77 -19.57
C SER A 180 -3.07 5.50 -19.37
#